data_713d825ab72c380f3ef19f33a391c135
#
_entry.id   713d825ab72c380f3ef19f33a391c135
#
_cell.length_a   1.000
_cell.length_b   1.000
_cell.length_c   1.000
_cell.angle_alpha   90.00
_cell.angle_beta   90.00
_cell.angle_gamma   90.00
#
_symmetry.space_group_name_H-M   'P 1'
#
loop_
_entity.id
_entity.type
_entity.pdbx_description
1 polymer ?
#
loop_
_entity_poly.entity_id
_entity_poly.type
_entity_poly.pdbx_seq_one_letter_code
_entity_poly.pdbx_strand_id
1 'polypeptide(L)'
;MYIINYMITNFKNYVGINLLFFLIAHTGEKFSLNELARKNNIAPRSAELCCKSFLEDGLLEKEIIGKSHLYQINEENNLIIQLKKLIFPYSLISKETENAFENFENRVISVYLYGSCAKGNFDKKSDVDIFVLLLNKEKTKDYTKLLDLFSKAIPDREIQLVIYSSFDYRKNYNSAYLKEVKNGVKIYGDDL
;
A
#
# COMPACT_ATOMS: atom_id res chain seq x y z
N MET A 1 7.20 12.05 12.04
CA MET A 1 6.72 12.12 10.64
C MET A 1 7.78 12.67 9.67
N TYR A 2 8.44 13.83 9.92
CA TYR A 2 9.51 14.39 9.06
C TYR A 2 10.69 13.45 8.80
N ILE A 3 11.10 12.64 9.77
CA ILE A 3 12.27 11.73 9.65
C ILE A 3 11.97 10.60 8.67
N ILE A 4 10.77 10.02 8.69
CA ILE A 4 10.38 8.93 7.78
C ILE A 4 10.28 9.44 6.35
N ASN A 5 9.66 10.61 6.13
CA ASN A 5 9.61 11.25 4.81
C ASN A 5 11.01 11.58 4.27
N TYR A 6 11.91 12.08 5.12
CA TYR A 6 13.30 12.36 4.76
C TYR A 6 14.07 11.07 4.41
N MET A 7 13.92 10.02 5.21
CA MET A 7 14.53 8.71 4.94
C MET A 7 14.03 8.12 3.61
N ILE A 8 12.71 8.09 3.37
CA ILE A 8 12.15 7.52 2.14
C ILE A 8 12.54 8.35 0.91
N THR A 9 12.59 9.68 1.01
CA THR A 9 13.06 10.54 -0.09
C THR A 9 14.53 10.26 -0.42
N ASN A 10 15.37 10.02 0.58
CA ASN A 10 16.76 9.63 0.35
C ASN A 10 16.89 8.20 -0.19
N PHE A 11 16.08 7.24 0.28
CA PHE A 11 16.06 5.88 -0.25
C PHE A 11 15.68 5.82 -1.74
N LYS A 12 14.82 6.73 -2.23
CA LYS A 12 14.49 6.84 -3.66
C LYS A 12 15.71 7.12 -4.56
N ASN A 13 16.82 7.56 -4.02
CA ASN A 13 18.06 7.77 -4.78
C ASN A 13 18.88 6.48 -4.95
N TYR A 14 18.54 5.40 -4.25
CA TYR A 14 19.22 4.11 -4.37
C TYR A 14 18.48 3.21 -5.37
N VAL A 15 19.16 2.90 -6.47
CA VAL A 15 18.63 2.11 -7.60
C VAL A 15 18.00 0.79 -7.12
N GLY A 16 18.67 0.06 -6.22
CA GLY A 16 18.17 -1.22 -5.70
C GLY A 16 16.85 -1.06 -4.93
N ILE A 17 16.74 -0.05 -4.10
CA ILE A 17 15.52 0.19 -3.30
C ILE A 17 14.35 0.58 -4.20
N ASN A 18 14.58 1.43 -5.20
CA ASN A 18 13.53 1.78 -6.16
C ASN A 18 13.04 0.57 -6.93
N LEU A 19 13.97 -0.27 -7.39
CA LEU A 19 13.63 -1.49 -8.10
C LEU A 19 12.84 -2.46 -7.22
N LEU A 20 13.23 -2.61 -5.96
CA LEU A 20 12.51 -3.46 -5.00
C LEU A 20 11.11 -2.92 -4.71
N PHE A 21 10.97 -1.62 -4.52
CA PHE A 21 9.66 -0.98 -4.31
C PHE A 21 8.76 -1.11 -5.54
N PHE A 22 9.32 -0.93 -6.73
CA PHE A 22 8.59 -1.17 -7.98
C PHE A 22 8.06 -2.61 -8.04
N LEU A 23 8.91 -3.60 -7.76
CA LEU A 23 8.52 -5.01 -7.77
C LEU A 23 7.47 -5.34 -6.70
N ILE A 24 7.57 -4.76 -5.52
CA ILE A 24 6.57 -4.90 -4.45
C ILE A 24 5.22 -4.30 -4.87
N ALA A 25 5.23 -3.13 -5.50
CA ALA A 25 4.00 -2.50 -6.00
C ALA A 25 3.33 -3.33 -7.11
N HIS A 26 4.13 -4.10 -7.87
CA HIS A 26 3.69 -4.97 -8.96
C HIS A 26 3.74 -6.46 -8.56
N THR A 27 3.40 -6.76 -7.31
CA THR A 27 3.33 -8.15 -6.81
C THR A 27 2.43 -9.00 -7.68
N GLY A 28 2.90 -10.22 -8.02
CA GLY A 28 2.21 -11.16 -8.92
C GLY A 28 2.48 -10.90 -10.43
N GLU A 29 3.27 -9.87 -10.77
CA GLU A 29 3.72 -9.64 -12.15
C GLU A 29 5.16 -10.13 -12.35
N LYS A 30 5.45 -10.60 -13.58
CA LYS A 30 6.77 -11.08 -13.99
C LYS A 30 7.38 -10.12 -15.02
N PHE A 31 8.64 -9.80 -14.84
CA PHE A 31 9.36 -8.85 -15.69
C PHE A 31 10.68 -9.42 -16.18
N SER A 32 11.03 -9.14 -17.43
CA SER A 32 12.39 -9.31 -17.93
C SER A 32 13.32 -8.21 -17.40
N LEU A 33 14.64 -8.44 -17.43
CA LEU A 33 15.64 -7.41 -17.04
C LEU A 33 15.51 -6.11 -17.84
N ASN A 34 15.23 -6.21 -19.14
CA ASN A 34 15.07 -5.02 -19.99
C ASN A 34 13.82 -4.22 -19.62
N GLU A 35 12.72 -4.89 -19.27
CA GLU A 35 11.50 -4.23 -18.78
C GLU A 35 11.73 -3.54 -17.45
N LEU A 36 12.40 -4.22 -16.51
CA LEU A 36 12.76 -3.63 -15.21
C LEU A 36 13.64 -2.40 -15.38
N ALA A 37 14.66 -2.48 -16.24
CA ALA A 37 15.54 -1.35 -16.52
C ALA A 37 14.77 -0.16 -17.11
N ARG A 38 13.90 -0.39 -18.09
CA ARG A 38 13.11 0.63 -18.77
C ARG A 38 12.09 1.26 -17.81
N LYS A 39 11.32 0.44 -17.08
CA LYS A 39 10.27 0.90 -16.18
C LYS A 39 10.82 1.71 -14.99
N ASN A 40 12.04 1.40 -14.56
CA ASN A 40 12.69 2.10 -13.44
C ASN A 40 13.68 3.18 -13.90
N ASN A 41 13.81 3.43 -15.21
CA ASN A 41 14.77 4.39 -15.79
C ASN A 41 16.21 4.19 -15.30
N ILE A 42 16.67 2.93 -15.32
CA ILE A 42 18.02 2.54 -14.90
C ILE A 42 18.75 1.80 -16.02
N ALA A 43 20.08 1.73 -15.94
CA ALA A 43 20.86 0.94 -16.89
C ALA A 43 20.55 -0.57 -16.75
N PRO A 44 20.47 -1.34 -17.85
CA PRO A 44 20.24 -2.79 -17.81
C PRO A 44 21.23 -3.53 -16.89
N ARG A 45 22.49 -3.10 -16.87
CA ARG A 45 23.52 -3.66 -15.99
C ARG A 45 23.22 -3.44 -14.51
N SER A 46 22.66 -2.27 -14.16
CA SER A 46 22.23 -1.99 -12.77
C SER A 46 21.05 -2.87 -12.37
N ALA A 47 20.07 -3.05 -13.26
CA ALA A 47 18.94 -3.96 -13.01
C ALA A 47 19.45 -5.40 -12.80
N GLU A 48 20.39 -5.87 -13.64
CA GLU A 48 20.99 -7.21 -13.53
C GLU A 48 21.68 -7.42 -12.18
N LEU A 49 22.50 -6.46 -11.74
CA LEU A 49 23.22 -6.54 -10.46
C LEU A 49 22.25 -6.57 -9.27
N CYS A 50 21.22 -5.71 -9.30
CA CYS A 50 20.20 -5.70 -8.26
C CYS A 50 19.41 -7.02 -8.22
N CYS A 51 18.94 -7.51 -9.38
CA CYS A 51 18.20 -8.77 -9.46
C CYS A 51 19.04 -9.95 -9.00
N LYS A 52 20.34 -9.97 -9.31
CA LYS A 52 21.25 -11.01 -8.84
C LYS A 52 21.34 -11.01 -7.30
N SER A 53 21.60 -9.85 -6.69
CA SER A 53 21.64 -9.73 -5.23
C SER A 53 20.31 -10.14 -4.61
N PHE A 54 19.18 -9.68 -5.13
CA PHE A 54 17.86 -10.02 -4.61
C PHE A 54 17.51 -11.51 -4.73
N LEU A 55 18.01 -12.19 -5.77
CA LEU A 55 17.89 -13.65 -5.90
C LEU A 55 18.73 -14.37 -4.83
N GLU A 56 19.97 -13.92 -4.62
CA GLU A 56 20.87 -14.47 -3.58
C GLU A 56 20.27 -14.30 -2.18
N ASP A 57 19.58 -13.19 -1.92
CA ASP A 57 18.89 -12.89 -0.66
C ASP A 57 17.48 -13.56 -0.57
N GLY A 58 17.04 -14.27 -1.62
CA GLY A 58 15.73 -14.92 -1.68
C GLY A 58 14.55 -13.96 -1.75
N LEU A 59 14.77 -12.68 -2.09
CA LEU A 59 13.72 -11.67 -2.23
C LEU A 59 12.99 -11.77 -3.57
N LEU A 60 13.62 -12.33 -4.59
CA LEU A 60 13.06 -12.58 -5.91
C LEU A 60 13.06 -14.07 -6.22
N GLU A 61 12.18 -14.42 -7.13
CA GLU A 61 12.17 -15.68 -7.87
C GLU A 61 12.48 -15.42 -9.33
N LYS A 62 13.08 -16.41 -9.98
CA LYS A 62 13.42 -16.38 -11.39
C LYS A 62 12.78 -17.55 -12.10
N GLU A 63 12.03 -17.27 -13.16
CA GLU A 63 11.47 -18.25 -14.06
C GLU A 63 12.15 -18.15 -15.44
N ILE A 64 12.36 -19.28 -16.11
CA ILE A 64 12.93 -19.34 -17.44
C ILE A 64 11.87 -19.85 -18.40
N ILE A 65 11.46 -19.01 -19.34
CA ILE A 65 10.51 -19.35 -20.39
C ILE A 65 11.22 -19.21 -21.75
N GLY A 66 11.57 -20.36 -22.35
CA GLY A 66 12.38 -20.39 -23.57
C GLY A 66 13.76 -19.76 -23.33
N LYS A 67 14.04 -18.63 -24.01
CA LYS A 67 15.27 -17.85 -23.83
C LYS A 67 15.14 -16.67 -22.90
N SER A 68 13.95 -16.44 -22.35
CA SER A 68 13.65 -15.28 -21.51
C SER A 68 13.77 -15.64 -20.05
N HIS A 69 14.43 -14.78 -19.28
CA HIS A 69 14.49 -14.84 -17.84
C HIS A 69 13.52 -13.80 -17.28
N LEU A 70 12.55 -14.26 -16.50
CA LEU A 70 11.54 -13.43 -15.86
C LEU A 70 11.76 -13.42 -14.35
N TYR A 71 11.58 -12.27 -13.74
CA TYR A 71 11.80 -12.02 -12.33
C TYR A 71 10.50 -11.55 -11.70
N GLN A 72 10.19 -12.07 -10.51
CA GLN A 72 9.06 -11.65 -9.69
C GLN A 72 9.45 -11.60 -8.22
N ILE A 73 8.66 -10.92 -7.40
CA ILE A 73 8.80 -10.93 -5.94
C ILE A 73 8.55 -12.35 -5.40
N ASN A 74 9.39 -12.79 -4.48
CA ASN A 74 9.12 -13.97 -3.66
C ASN A 74 8.12 -13.62 -2.55
N GLU A 75 6.85 -13.90 -2.78
CA GLU A 75 5.75 -13.55 -1.87
C GLU A 75 5.77 -14.33 -0.55
N GLU A 76 6.47 -15.47 -0.51
CA GLU A 76 6.62 -16.29 0.70
C GLU A 76 7.76 -15.79 1.61
N ASN A 77 8.61 -14.88 1.12
CA ASN A 77 9.71 -14.35 1.91
C ASN A 77 9.19 -13.39 3.00
N ASN A 78 9.51 -13.71 4.26
CA ASN A 78 9.05 -12.92 5.42
C ASN A 78 9.47 -11.45 5.36
N LEU A 79 10.66 -11.13 4.82
CA LEU A 79 11.09 -9.73 4.67
C LEU A 79 10.23 -8.99 3.66
N ILE A 80 9.86 -9.65 2.56
CA ILE A 80 8.94 -9.08 1.57
C ILE A 80 7.57 -8.79 2.19
N ILE A 81 7.02 -9.69 3.00
CA ILE A 81 5.75 -9.48 3.71
C ILE A 81 5.85 -8.25 4.63
N GLN A 82 6.96 -8.09 5.37
CA GLN A 82 7.15 -6.92 6.24
C GLN A 82 7.32 -5.62 5.43
N LEU A 83 8.03 -5.66 4.31
CA LEU A 83 8.18 -4.52 3.42
C LEU A 83 6.83 -4.12 2.78
N LYS A 84 6.00 -5.07 2.38
CA LYS A 84 4.64 -4.80 1.91
C LYS A 84 3.81 -4.07 2.97
N LYS A 85 3.86 -4.51 4.23
CA LYS A 85 3.17 -3.85 5.35
C LYS A 85 3.63 -2.41 5.59
N LEU A 86 4.90 -2.12 5.31
CA LEU A 86 5.45 -0.78 5.48
C LEU A 86 5.12 0.13 4.30
N ILE A 87 5.31 -0.38 3.08
CA ILE A 87 5.27 0.42 1.85
C ILE A 87 3.82 0.72 1.43
N PHE A 88 2.92 -0.24 1.53
CA PHE A 88 1.56 -0.09 1.05
C PHE A 88 0.75 0.99 1.81
N PRO A 89 0.71 1.00 3.15
CA PRO A 89 0.06 2.08 3.89
C PRO A 89 0.65 3.46 3.57
N TYR A 90 1.96 3.52 3.34
CA TYR A 90 2.64 4.77 2.98
C TYR A 90 2.12 5.35 1.65
N SER A 91 1.71 4.52 0.69
CA SER A 91 1.12 5.00 -0.57
C SER A 91 -0.22 5.74 -0.37
N LEU A 92 -0.92 5.45 0.73
CA LEU A 92 -2.16 6.12 1.13
C LEU A 92 -1.93 7.40 1.93
N ILE A 93 -0.73 7.58 2.50
CA ILE A 93 -0.37 8.74 3.33
C ILE A 93 0.35 9.76 2.44
N SER A 94 -0.41 10.58 1.72
CA SER A 94 0.12 11.72 0.99
C SER A 94 -0.32 13.03 1.63
N LYS A 95 0.37 14.13 1.31
CA LYS A 95 -0.08 15.46 1.74
C LYS A 95 -1.47 15.79 1.20
N GLU A 96 -1.78 15.31 -0.01
CA GLU A 96 -3.09 15.50 -0.63
C GLU A 96 -4.18 14.76 0.15
N THR A 97 -3.93 13.53 0.59
CA THR A 97 -4.87 12.77 1.43
C THR A 97 -5.01 13.38 2.82
N GLU A 98 -3.93 13.78 3.47
CA GLU A 98 -3.96 14.47 4.77
C GLU A 98 -4.76 15.78 4.68
N ASN A 99 -4.45 16.64 3.71
CA ASN A 99 -5.18 17.90 3.48
C ASN A 99 -6.66 17.67 3.14
N ALA A 100 -6.97 16.60 2.39
CA ALA A 100 -8.36 16.26 2.08
C ALA A 100 -9.13 15.85 3.34
N PHE A 101 -8.52 15.11 4.25
CA PHE A 101 -9.15 14.74 5.53
C PHE A 101 -9.34 15.95 6.44
N GLU A 102 -8.36 16.85 6.54
CA GLU A 102 -8.49 18.10 7.30
C GLU A 102 -9.63 18.99 6.75
N ASN A 103 -9.74 19.08 5.41
CA ASN A 103 -10.78 19.84 4.73
C ASN A 103 -12.14 19.12 4.65
N PHE A 104 -12.27 17.92 5.19
CA PHE A 104 -13.53 17.16 5.22
C PHE A 104 -14.49 17.67 6.31
N GLU A 105 -14.58 19.01 6.43
CA GLU A 105 -15.42 19.72 7.42
C GLU A 105 -15.07 19.32 8.87
N ASN A 106 -13.81 19.00 9.16
CA ASN A 106 -13.31 18.51 10.46
C ASN A 106 -14.11 17.31 11.02
N ARG A 107 -14.68 16.48 10.13
CA ARG A 107 -15.52 15.35 10.53
C ARG A 107 -14.80 14.00 10.53
N VAL A 108 -13.63 13.89 9.89
CA VAL A 108 -12.86 12.65 9.90
C VAL A 108 -12.16 12.49 11.23
N ILE A 109 -12.54 11.46 12.00
CA ILE A 109 -11.94 11.13 13.29
C ILE A 109 -10.76 10.20 13.09
N SER A 110 -10.96 9.11 12.31
CA SER A 110 -9.91 8.11 12.07
C SER A 110 -10.08 7.48 10.71
N VAL A 111 -8.93 7.10 10.10
CA VAL A 111 -8.86 6.29 8.89
C VAL A 111 -7.92 5.12 9.13
N TYR A 112 -8.38 3.91 8.83
CA TYR A 112 -7.62 2.68 8.97
C TYR A 112 -7.61 1.88 7.67
N LEU A 113 -6.44 1.37 7.32
CA LEU A 113 -6.27 0.29 6.37
C LEU A 113 -6.34 -1.03 7.14
N TYR A 114 -7.14 -1.99 6.70
CA TYR A 114 -7.24 -3.31 7.32
C TYR A 114 -7.20 -4.43 6.26
N GLY A 115 -7.52 -5.65 6.61
CA GLY A 115 -7.54 -6.77 5.67
C GLY A 115 -6.15 -7.20 5.16
N SER A 116 -6.11 -7.73 3.93
CA SER A 116 -4.90 -8.32 3.33
C SER A 116 -3.79 -7.31 3.09
N CYS A 117 -4.13 -6.10 2.67
CA CYS A 117 -3.19 -5.02 2.41
C CYS A 117 -2.47 -4.55 3.69
N ALA A 118 -3.18 -4.46 4.81
CA ALA A 118 -2.58 -4.14 6.10
C ALA A 118 -1.68 -5.27 6.63
N LYS A 119 -2.01 -6.51 6.31
CA LYS A 119 -1.23 -7.71 6.72
C LYS A 119 -0.02 -7.98 5.81
N GLY A 120 0.12 -7.28 4.68
CA GLY A 120 1.17 -7.53 3.68
C GLY A 120 0.95 -8.79 2.82
N ASN A 121 -0.21 -9.44 2.94
CA ASN A 121 -0.58 -10.66 2.23
C ASN A 121 -1.50 -10.33 1.05
N PHE A 122 -1.08 -9.39 0.21
CA PHE A 122 -1.85 -8.96 -0.95
C PHE A 122 -1.11 -9.25 -2.26
N ASP A 123 -1.87 -9.45 -3.30
CA ASP A 123 -1.42 -9.50 -4.70
C ASP A 123 -2.02 -8.33 -5.51
N LYS A 124 -1.85 -8.37 -6.84
CA LYS A 124 -2.39 -7.34 -7.75
C LYS A 124 -3.92 -7.26 -7.75
N LYS A 125 -4.61 -8.37 -7.47
CA LYS A 125 -6.09 -8.47 -7.52
C LYS A 125 -6.74 -8.22 -6.16
N SER A 126 -5.95 -8.12 -5.10
CA SER A 126 -6.47 -7.89 -3.76
C SER A 126 -7.11 -6.51 -3.64
N ASP A 127 -8.30 -6.48 -3.07
CA ASP A 127 -9.01 -5.25 -2.73
C ASP A 127 -8.29 -4.49 -1.62
N VAL A 128 -8.55 -3.21 -1.56
CA VAL A 128 -8.03 -2.32 -0.51
C VAL A 128 -9.13 -2.01 0.48
N ASP A 129 -9.05 -2.60 1.66
CA ASP A 129 -10.05 -2.44 2.71
C ASP A 129 -9.77 -1.20 3.55
N ILE A 130 -10.62 -0.18 3.44
CA ILE A 130 -10.49 1.09 4.16
C ILE A 130 -11.69 1.31 5.07
N PHE A 131 -11.40 1.59 6.34
CA PHE A 131 -12.38 2.01 7.32
C PHE A 131 -12.22 3.51 7.64
N VAL A 132 -13.32 4.25 7.64
CA VAL A 132 -13.35 5.66 8.02
C VAL A 132 -14.36 5.87 9.13
N LEU A 133 -13.91 6.48 10.22
CA LEU A 133 -14.79 6.96 11.31
C LEU A 133 -15.03 8.45 11.13
N LEU A 134 -16.28 8.82 10.99
CA LEU A 134 -16.73 10.22 10.95
C LEU A 134 -17.45 10.60 12.24
N LEU A 135 -17.36 11.86 12.64
CA LEU A 135 -18.18 12.40 13.72
C LEU A 135 -19.67 12.21 13.40
N ASN A 136 -20.09 12.66 12.21
CA ASN A 136 -21.41 12.44 11.63
C ASN A 136 -21.23 12.01 10.17
N LYS A 137 -22.17 11.27 9.57
CA LYS A 137 -22.09 10.87 8.17
C LYS A 137 -23.31 11.30 7.37
N GLU A 138 -23.04 11.83 6.17
CA GLU A 138 -24.01 12.02 5.08
C GLU A 138 -23.84 10.88 4.09
N LYS A 139 -24.65 9.82 4.23
CA LYS A 139 -24.40 8.48 3.64
C LYS A 139 -23.88 8.45 2.20
N THR A 140 -24.47 9.19 1.28
CA THR A 140 -24.10 9.10 -0.15
C THR A 140 -22.95 10.03 -0.50
N LYS A 141 -23.01 11.28 -0.06
CA LYS A 141 -22.04 12.33 -0.39
C LYS A 141 -20.64 12.05 0.18
N ASP A 142 -20.59 11.61 1.44
CA ASP A 142 -19.33 11.30 2.10
C ASP A 142 -18.67 10.07 1.47
N TYR A 143 -19.45 9.02 1.16
CA TYR A 143 -18.95 7.83 0.50
C TYR A 143 -18.31 8.15 -0.85
N THR A 144 -19.00 8.89 -1.71
CA THR A 144 -18.50 9.23 -3.06
C THR A 144 -17.22 10.06 -3.00
N LYS A 145 -17.16 11.05 -2.11
CA LYS A 145 -15.96 11.90 -1.96
C LYS A 145 -14.74 11.11 -1.47
N LEU A 146 -14.92 10.25 -0.46
CA LEU A 146 -13.84 9.44 0.09
C LEU A 146 -13.39 8.37 -0.89
N LEU A 147 -14.34 7.72 -1.59
CA LEU A 147 -14.00 6.74 -2.61
C LEU A 147 -13.18 7.38 -3.75
N ASP A 148 -13.58 8.56 -4.23
CA ASP A 148 -12.82 9.30 -5.26
C ASP A 148 -11.39 9.65 -4.78
N LEU A 149 -11.26 10.08 -3.52
CA LEU A 149 -9.96 10.38 -2.92
C LEU A 149 -9.03 9.16 -2.92
N PHE A 150 -9.52 8.03 -2.42
CA PHE A 150 -8.71 6.81 -2.35
C PHE A 150 -8.45 6.21 -3.73
N SER A 151 -9.42 6.25 -4.65
CA SER A 151 -9.23 5.78 -6.02
C SER A 151 -8.17 6.58 -6.79
N LYS A 152 -8.02 7.86 -6.49
CA LYS A 152 -6.92 8.68 -7.04
C LYS A 152 -5.56 8.31 -6.44
N ALA A 153 -5.52 7.94 -5.16
CA ALA A 153 -4.28 7.51 -4.50
C ALA A 153 -3.82 6.12 -4.96
N ILE A 154 -4.77 5.23 -5.30
CA ILE A 154 -4.50 3.85 -5.73
C ILE A 154 -5.38 3.51 -6.95
N PRO A 155 -5.04 4.02 -8.15
CA PRO A 155 -5.92 3.93 -9.33
C PRO A 155 -6.13 2.50 -9.87
N ASP A 156 -5.23 1.57 -9.57
CA ASP A 156 -5.20 0.23 -10.15
C ASP A 156 -5.85 -0.85 -9.26
N ARG A 157 -6.55 -0.44 -8.18
CA ARG A 157 -7.14 -1.38 -7.21
C ARG A 157 -8.58 -1.05 -6.87
N GLU A 158 -9.38 -2.07 -6.65
CA GLU A 158 -10.72 -1.94 -6.09
C GLU A 158 -10.64 -1.54 -4.61
N ILE A 159 -11.47 -0.58 -4.20
CA ILE A 159 -11.49 -0.08 -2.82
C ILE A 159 -12.79 -0.50 -2.15
N GLN A 160 -12.67 -1.26 -1.09
CA GLN A 160 -13.76 -1.58 -0.19
C GLN A 160 -13.79 -0.55 0.96
N LEU A 161 -14.67 0.44 0.81
CA LEU A 161 -14.80 1.53 1.77
C LEU A 161 -15.95 1.30 2.73
N VAL A 162 -15.66 1.27 4.03
CA VAL A 162 -16.66 1.21 5.09
C VAL A 162 -16.60 2.47 5.93
N ILE A 163 -17.74 3.16 6.06
CA ILE A 163 -17.85 4.40 6.83
C ILE A 163 -18.80 4.20 8.02
N TYR A 164 -18.29 4.46 9.21
CA TYR A 164 -19.09 4.54 10.42
C TYR A 164 -19.21 5.98 10.91
N SER A 165 -20.37 6.34 11.45
CA SER A 165 -20.49 7.51 12.33
C SER A 165 -20.05 7.16 13.75
N SER A 166 -19.82 8.16 14.61
CA SER A 166 -19.57 7.94 16.04
C SER A 166 -20.67 7.12 16.70
N PHE A 167 -21.91 7.25 16.24
CA PHE A 167 -23.04 6.45 16.73
C PHE A 167 -22.91 4.98 16.32
N ASP A 168 -22.62 4.71 15.01
CA ASP A 168 -22.43 3.34 14.51
C ASP A 168 -21.26 2.66 15.23
N TYR A 169 -20.17 3.40 15.44
CA TYR A 169 -18.98 2.91 16.14
C TYR A 169 -19.30 2.47 17.57
N ARG A 170 -19.99 3.31 18.35
CA ARG A 170 -20.38 2.98 19.73
C ARG A 170 -21.27 1.74 19.79
N LYS A 171 -22.25 1.64 18.87
CA LYS A 171 -23.17 0.50 18.80
C LYS A 171 -22.45 -0.82 18.49
N ASN A 172 -21.38 -0.78 17.71
CA ASN A 172 -20.65 -1.96 17.22
C ASN A 172 -19.27 -2.13 17.88
N TYR A 173 -18.95 -1.40 18.94
CA TYR A 173 -17.61 -1.29 19.53
C TYR A 173 -16.92 -2.64 19.79
N ASN A 174 -17.67 -3.65 20.25
CA ASN A 174 -17.15 -4.99 20.55
C ASN A 174 -17.27 -5.99 19.39
N SER A 175 -17.68 -5.55 18.19
CA SER A 175 -17.82 -6.46 17.04
C SER A 175 -16.48 -7.06 16.61
N ALA A 176 -16.52 -8.28 16.06
CA ALA A 176 -15.34 -8.91 15.47
C ALA A 176 -14.75 -8.07 14.33
N TYR A 177 -15.61 -7.39 13.57
CA TYR A 177 -15.22 -6.49 12.50
C TYR A 177 -14.34 -5.32 13.02
N LEU A 178 -14.79 -4.58 14.04
CA LEU A 178 -14.02 -3.46 14.59
C LEU A 178 -12.72 -3.93 15.28
N LYS A 179 -12.67 -5.15 15.81
CA LYS A 179 -11.44 -5.74 16.31
C LYS A 179 -10.43 -5.97 15.16
N GLU A 180 -10.90 -6.41 14.00
CA GLU A 180 -10.04 -6.55 12.82
C GLU A 180 -9.53 -5.20 12.33
N VAL A 181 -10.40 -4.18 12.24
CA VAL A 181 -10.01 -2.81 11.88
C VAL A 181 -8.95 -2.26 12.82
N LYS A 182 -9.11 -2.41 14.14
CA LYS A 182 -8.13 -1.98 15.16
C LYS A 182 -6.77 -2.66 15.04
N ASN A 183 -6.74 -3.89 14.54
CA ASN A 183 -5.49 -4.62 14.26
C ASN A 183 -4.85 -4.22 12.91
N GLY A 184 -5.48 -3.32 12.19
CA GLY A 184 -4.98 -2.76 10.93
C GLY A 184 -3.93 -1.66 11.13
N VAL A 185 -3.70 -0.88 10.10
CA VAL A 185 -2.76 0.24 10.09
C VAL A 185 -3.53 1.56 10.10
N LYS A 186 -3.28 2.38 11.10
CA LYS A 186 -3.83 3.74 11.16
C LYS A 186 -3.19 4.61 10.08
N ILE A 187 -4.02 5.18 9.21
CA ILE A 187 -3.62 6.09 8.14
C ILE A 187 -3.71 7.54 8.59
N TYR A 188 -4.77 7.87 9.37
CA TYR A 188 -5.03 9.25 9.80
C TYR A 188 -5.82 9.29 11.12
N GLY A 189 -5.66 10.37 11.90
CA GLY A 189 -6.50 10.74 13.03
C GLY A 189 -6.18 9.98 14.33
N ASP A 190 -7.23 9.82 15.16
CA ASP A 190 -7.13 9.24 16.50
C ASP A 190 -7.13 7.70 16.49
N ASP A 191 -6.73 7.11 17.62
CA ASP A 191 -6.86 5.66 17.81
C ASP A 191 -8.31 5.26 18.06
N LEU A 192 -8.72 4.09 17.53
CA LEU A 192 -10.09 3.56 17.67
C LEU A 192 -10.33 2.89 19.01
#